data_4d88bdee531c0242ce9238e4309a7942
#
_entry.id   4d88bdee531c0242ce9238e4309a7942
#
_cell.length_a   1.000
_cell.length_b   1.000
_cell.length_c   1.000
_cell.angle_alpha   90.00
_cell.angle_beta   90.00
_cell.angle_gamma   90.00
#
_symmetry.space_group_name_H-M   'P 1'
#
loop_
_entity.id
_entity.type
_entity.pdbx_description
1 polymer ?
#
loop_
_entity_poly.entity_id
_entity_poly.type
_entity_poly.pdbx_seq_one_letter_code
_entity_poly.pdbx_strand_id
1 'polypeptide(L)'
;MKDFYGNDASRLKDKKLFLFDMDGTIYLGENLFEGVPELLSKIEENGGRYVFITNNASKSVVDYVKKLHRLGLTNVTEEHFFTSAQAMLMLLKEKHANDLIYLQGTKSLVDEYKASGLNVATEYTEDAKAIVVAFDPEFTGEKVYNTSKMLTLHDLPYYATNPDWVCPVEFGYIPDCGSMCQSYQRATGKTPIFIGKPQPTMIYEVMKKFGATPEETVVIGDRCYTDIASGNNAGVDTVCVLSGEVTLEEVNAAQGVERPTFLLNHVKEIRL
;
A
#
# COMPACT_ATOMS: atom_id res chain seq x y z
N MET A 1 -13.06 -0.72 25.49
CA MET A 1 -13.58 -1.21 24.20
C MET A 1 -13.22 -2.67 24.05
N LYS A 2 -14.08 -3.49 23.45
CA LYS A 2 -13.78 -4.90 23.16
C LYS A 2 -13.75 -5.11 21.66
N ASP A 3 -12.86 -6.01 21.20
CA ASP A 3 -12.81 -6.45 19.82
C ASP A 3 -13.90 -7.51 19.52
N PHE A 4 -13.91 -8.04 18.29
CA PHE A 4 -14.86 -9.06 17.83
C PHE A 4 -14.87 -10.32 18.71
N TYR A 5 -13.72 -10.72 19.24
CA TYR A 5 -13.58 -11.90 20.12
C TYR A 5 -13.79 -11.59 21.61
N GLY A 6 -14.07 -10.32 21.96
CA GLY A 6 -14.24 -9.87 23.33
C GLY A 6 -12.93 -9.53 24.04
N ASN A 7 -11.79 -9.49 23.35
CA ASN A 7 -10.52 -9.05 23.92
C ASN A 7 -10.54 -7.55 24.22
N ASP A 8 -9.75 -7.12 25.18
CA ASP A 8 -9.64 -5.70 25.52
C ASP A 8 -8.81 -4.94 24.48
N ALA A 9 -9.46 -4.05 23.71
CA ALA A 9 -8.86 -3.17 22.74
C ALA A 9 -8.80 -1.70 23.21
N SER A 10 -8.92 -1.46 24.54
CA SER A 10 -8.95 -0.10 25.09
C SER A 10 -7.65 0.67 24.87
N ARG A 11 -6.52 -0.02 24.64
CA ARG A 11 -5.23 0.63 24.36
C ARG A 11 -5.18 1.35 23.00
N LEU A 12 -6.16 1.14 22.11
CA LEU A 12 -6.28 1.91 20.86
C LEU A 12 -6.49 3.40 21.11
N LYS A 13 -7.09 3.79 22.24
CA LYS A 13 -7.26 5.19 22.64
C LYS A 13 -5.93 5.92 22.95
N ASP A 14 -4.88 5.14 23.28
CA ASP A 14 -3.56 5.66 23.64
C ASP A 14 -2.63 5.81 22.42
N LYS A 15 -3.10 5.38 21.25
CA LYS A 15 -2.36 5.51 19.99
C LYS A 15 -2.37 6.96 19.52
N LYS A 16 -1.26 7.35 18.87
CA LYS A 16 -1.04 8.70 18.34
C LYS A 16 -0.88 8.74 16.82
N LEU A 17 -0.50 7.60 16.22
CA LEU A 17 -0.34 7.47 14.78
C LEU A 17 -1.20 6.30 14.27
N PHE A 18 -2.16 6.62 13.42
CA PHE A 18 -3.11 5.68 12.82
C PHE A 18 -2.81 5.54 11.34
N LEU A 19 -2.41 4.35 10.92
CA LEU A 19 -2.10 4.04 9.53
C LEU A 19 -3.23 3.22 8.94
N PHE A 20 -4.01 3.82 8.06
CA PHE A 20 -5.16 3.17 7.45
C PHE A 20 -4.84 2.68 6.05
N ASP A 21 -5.17 1.43 5.74
CA ASP A 21 -5.45 1.07 4.36
C ASP A 21 -6.68 1.83 3.85
N MET A 22 -6.95 1.78 2.56
CA MET A 22 -8.00 2.59 1.95
C MET A 22 -9.19 1.76 1.46
N ASP A 23 -9.01 1.00 0.38
CA ASP A 23 -10.07 0.21 -0.23
C ASP A 23 -10.46 -0.97 0.67
N GLY A 24 -11.75 -1.06 1.05
CA GLY A 24 -12.22 -2.07 2.02
C GLY A 24 -12.08 -1.66 3.49
N THR A 25 -11.30 -0.61 3.80
CA THR A 25 -11.05 -0.14 5.16
C THR A 25 -11.78 1.17 5.48
N ILE A 26 -11.66 2.21 4.64
CA ILE A 26 -12.32 3.50 4.84
C ILE A 26 -13.40 3.79 3.80
N TYR A 27 -13.36 3.15 2.66
CA TYR A 27 -14.40 3.20 1.62
C TYR A 27 -14.41 1.89 0.81
N LEU A 28 -15.48 1.66 0.06
CA LEU A 28 -15.54 0.64 -0.99
C LEU A 28 -16.07 1.28 -2.29
N GLY A 29 -15.26 1.26 -3.35
CA GLY A 29 -15.57 1.95 -4.60
C GLY A 29 -15.74 3.47 -4.39
N GLU A 30 -16.95 3.98 -4.61
CA GLU A 30 -17.31 5.40 -4.39
C GLU A 30 -18.16 5.61 -3.12
N ASN A 31 -18.17 4.65 -2.18
CA ASN A 31 -18.94 4.73 -0.96
C ASN A 31 -18.04 4.83 0.25
N LEU A 32 -17.95 6.02 0.88
CA LEU A 32 -17.29 6.22 2.15
C LEU A 32 -18.02 5.45 3.24
N PHE A 33 -17.30 4.75 4.09
CA PHE A 33 -17.91 4.03 5.19
C PHE A 33 -18.38 4.98 6.31
N GLU A 34 -19.51 4.62 6.91
CA GLU A 34 -20.09 5.32 8.05
C GLU A 34 -19.10 5.39 9.21
N GLY A 35 -19.02 6.56 9.88
CA GLY A 35 -18.17 6.79 11.05
C GLY A 35 -16.71 7.11 10.73
N VAL A 36 -16.27 7.06 9.45
CA VAL A 36 -14.91 7.42 9.05
C VAL A 36 -14.62 8.90 9.31
N PRO A 37 -15.46 9.87 8.86
CA PRO A 37 -15.19 11.29 9.13
C PRO A 37 -15.07 11.58 10.63
N GLU A 38 -15.96 11.01 11.44
CA GLU A 38 -15.98 11.18 12.89
C GLU A 38 -14.73 10.59 13.56
N LEU A 39 -14.29 9.41 13.10
CA LEU A 39 -13.08 8.76 13.61
C LEU A 39 -11.84 9.60 13.31
N LEU A 40 -11.68 10.07 12.06
CA LEU A 40 -10.53 10.88 11.65
C LEU A 40 -10.49 12.21 12.43
N SER A 41 -11.63 12.90 12.56
CA SER A 41 -11.74 14.10 13.38
C SER A 41 -11.37 13.84 14.84
N LYS A 42 -11.83 12.69 15.38
CA LYS A 42 -11.54 12.33 16.77
C LYS A 42 -10.07 12.03 17.03
N ILE A 43 -9.38 11.42 16.05
CA ILE A 43 -7.93 11.22 16.12
C ILE A 43 -7.21 12.58 16.25
N GLU A 44 -7.57 13.54 15.41
CA GLU A 44 -6.96 14.88 15.43
C GLU A 44 -7.29 15.67 16.71
N GLU A 45 -8.55 15.63 17.17
CA GLU A 45 -8.97 16.25 18.44
C GLU A 45 -8.19 15.73 19.65
N ASN A 46 -7.82 14.44 19.63
CA ASN A 46 -7.01 13.82 20.68
C ASN A 46 -5.50 14.05 20.51
N GLY A 47 -5.10 14.91 19.54
CA GLY A 47 -3.70 15.21 19.24
C GLY A 47 -2.96 14.11 18.49
N GLY A 48 -3.68 13.12 17.97
CA GLY A 48 -3.14 12.07 17.11
C GLY A 48 -3.04 12.53 15.65
N ARG A 49 -2.53 11.63 14.81
CA ARG A 49 -2.41 11.80 13.36
C ARG A 49 -2.87 10.55 12.64
N TYR A 50 -3.38 10.71 11.43
CA TYR A 50 -3.68 9.58 10.55
C TYR A 50 -2.95 9.73 9.21
N VAL A 51 -2.59 8.58 8.63
CA VAL A 51 -1.99 8.49 7.29
C VAL A 51 -2.61 7.31 6.55
N PHE A 52 -2.99 7.52 5.32
CA PHE A 52 -3.43 6.47 4.42
C PHE A 52 -2.21 5.80 3.78
N ILE A 53 -2.08 4.49 3.98
CA ILE A 53 -0.99 3.68 3.40
C ILE A 53 -1.59 2.72 2.37
N THR A 54 -1.22 2.87 1.11
CA THR A 54 -1.77 2.04 0.03
C THR A 54 -0.68 1.40 -0.82
N ASN A 55 -0.94 0.13 -1.21
CA ASN A 55 -0.11 -0.58 -2.19
C ASN A 55 -0.40 -0.15 -3.64
N ASN A 56 -1.54 0.47 -3.89
CA ASN A 56 -1.94 0.84 -5.24
C ASN A 56 -1.09 2.01 -5.77
N ALA A 57 -0.22 1.70 -6.72
CA ALA A 57 0.71 2.63 -7.38
C ALA A 57 0.18 3.19 -8.71
N SER A 58 -1.08 2.91 -9.10
CA SER A 58 -1.63 3.32 -10.39
C SER A 58 -2.11 4.77 -10.43
N LYS A 59 -2.28 5.40 -9.27
CA LYS A 59 -2.79 6.77 -9.12
C LYS A 59 -1.79 7.64 -8.38
N SER A 60 -1.76 8.93 -8.74
CA SER A 60 -1.00 9.92 -7.97
C SER A 60 -1.67 10.22 -6.63
N VAL A 61 -0.89 10.74 -5.66
CA VAL A 61 -1.43 11.20 -4.37
C VAL A 61 -2.49 12.29 -4.59
N VAL A 62 -2.29 13.17 -5.58
CA VAL A 62 -3.27 14.22 -5.95
C VAL A 62 -4.62 13.62 -6.35
N ASP A 63 -4.61 12.49 -7.06
CA ASP A 63 -5.86 11.83 -7.47
C ASP A 63 -6.57 11.17 -6.28
N TYR A 64 -5.81 10.65 -5.31
CA TYR A 64 -6.38 10.16 -4.06
C TYR A 64 -7.00 11.28 -3.24
N VAL A 65 -6.35 12.43 -3.11
CA VAL A 65 -6.92 13.62 -2.43
C VAL A 65 -8.23 14.02 -3.10
N LYS A 66 -8.27 14.14 -4.44
CA LYS A 66 -9.50 14.45 -5.18
C LYS A 66 -10.60 13.43 -4.94
N LYS A 67 -10.26 12.12 -4.92
CA LYS A 67 -11.23 11.06 -4.61
C LYS A 67 -11.80 11.23 -3.21
N LEU A 68 -10.96 11.39 -2.18
CA LEU A 68 -11.43 11.53 -0.81
C LEU A 68 -12.24 12.81 -0.58
N HIS A 69 -11.87 13.92 -1.23
CA HIS A 69 -12.69 15.15 -1.20
C HIS A 69 -14.09 14.91 -1.80
N ARG A 70 -14.18 14.21 -2.95
CA ARG A 70 -15.47 13.84 -3.57
C ARG A 70 -16.29 12.94 -2.65
N LEU A 71 -15.65 12.07 -1.87
CA LEU A 71 -16.31 11.21 -0.88
C LEU A 71 -16.67 11.93 0.43
N GLY A 72 -16.31 13.23 0.59
CA GLY A 72 -16.68 14.05 1.75
C GLY A 72 -15.57 14.30 2.76
N LEU A 73 -14.35 13.75 2.56
CA LEU A 73 -13.19 13.98 3.44
C LEU A 73 -12.39 15.21 2.95
N THR A 74 -12.96 16.41 3.06
CA THR A 74 -12.42 17.64 2.47
C THR A 74 -11.16 18.19 3.15
N ASN A 75 -10.86 17.74 4.38
CA ASN A 75 -9.66 18.17 5.12
C ASN A 75 -8.41 17.33 4.78
N VAL A 76 -8.56 16.27 3.99
CA VAL A 76 -7.43 15.43 3.60
C VAL A 76 -6.54 16.16 2.60
N THR A 77 -5.24 16.11 2.82
CA THR A 77 -4.19 16.68 1.95
C THR A 77 -3.19 15.61 1.53
N GLU A 78 -2.25 15.95 0.66
CA GLU A 78 -1.20 15.03 0.22
C GLU A 78 -0.33 14.52 1.39
N GLU A 79 -0.21 15.29 2.48
CA GLU A 79 0.55 14.90 3.67
C GLU A 79 -0.02 13.68 4.40
N HIS A 80 -1.32 13.39 4.18
CA HIS A 80 -2.01 12.25 4.77
C HIS A 80 -1.81 10.94 3.97
N PHE A 81 -0.91 10.91 2.99
CA PHE A 81 -0.69 9.71 2.18
C PHE A 81 0.76 9.25 2.23
N PHE A 82 0.92 7.92 2.18
CA PHE A 82 2.17 7.27 1.85
C PHE A 82 1.89 6.02 1.03
N THR A 83 2.30 6.04 -0.24
CA THR A 83 2.01 4.97 -1.21
C THR A 83 3.22 4.08 -1.46
N SER A 84 2.99 2.87 -1.99
CA SER A 84 4.07 2.00 -2.44
C SER A 84 4.92 2.63 -3.55
N ALA A 85 4.32 3.51 -4.39
CA ALA A 85 5.05 4.30 -5.38
C ALA A 85 6.04 5.27 -4.73
N GLN A 86 5.63 5.96 -3.65
CA GLN A 86 6.53 6.85 -2.89
C GLN A 86 7.64 6.07 -2.18
N ALA A 87 7.33 4.91 -1.60
CA ALA A 87 8.35 4.04 -1.01
C ALA A 87 9.36 3.56 -2.05
N MET A 88 8.91 3.16 -3.22
CA MET A 88 9.77 2.79 -4.35
C MET A 88 10.62 3.98 -4.81
N LEU A 89 10.03 5.16 -4.94
CA LEU A 89 10.76 6.38 -5.32
C LEU A 89 11.90 6.70 -4.35
N MET A 90 11.66 6.55 -3.03
CA MET A 90 12.70 6.75 -2.01
C MET A 90 13.84 5.74 -2.16
N LEU A 91 13.53 4.46 -2.33
CA LEU A 91 14.53 3.41 -2.56
C LEU A 91 15.35 3.68 -3.82
N LEU A 92 14.70 4.08 -4.92
CA LEU A 92 15.39 4.37 -6.17
C LEU A 92 16.30 5.60 -6.06
N LYS A 93 15.87 6.64 -5.35
CA LYS A 93 16.73 7.82 -5.07
C LYS A 93 17.92 7.49 -4.18
N GLU A 94 17.77 6.57 -3.25
CA GLU A 94 18.86 6.13 -2.40
C GLU A 94 19.88 5.27 -3.15
N LYS A 95 19.41 4.29 -3.95
CA LYS A 95 20.27 3.27 -4.55
C LYS A 95 20.63 3.51 -6.01
N HIS A 96 19.82 4.26 -6.73
CA HIS A 96 19.86 4.41 -8.18
C HIS A 96 19.71 5.86 -8.66
N ALA A 97 20.13 6.86 -7.86
CA ALA A 97 19.90 8.29 -8.10
C ALA A 97 20.33 8.78 -9.50
N ASN A 98 21.41 8.23 -10.04
CA ASN A 98 21.98 8.61 -11.34
C ASN A 98 21.79 7.53 -12.42
N ASP A 99 21.17 6.41 -12.09
CA ASP A 99 21.01 5.28 -12.97
C ASP A 99 19.81 5.46 -13.90
N LEU A 100 19.89 4.87 -15.10
CA LEU A 100 18.72 4.70 -15.95
C LEU A 100 17.92 3.49 -15.42
N ILE A 101 16.64 3.69 -15.16
CA ILE A 101 15.72 2.69 -14.60
C ILE A 101 14.71 2.30 -15.67
N TYR A 102 14.62 1.00 -15.98
CA TYR A 102 13.49 0.50 -16.74
C TYR A 102 12.25 0.42 -15.85
N LEU A 103 11.17 1.08 -16.23
CA LEU A 103 9.91 1.10 -15.47
C LEU A 103 8.74 0.65 -16.34
N GLN A 104 8.07 -0.43 -15.91
CA GLN A 104 6.72 -0.76 -16.34
C GLN A 104 5.73 -0.25 -15.31
N GLY A 105 4.84 0.63 -15.73
CA GLY A 105 3.80 1.23 -14.90
C GLY A 105 2.90 2.11 -15.74
N THR A 106 1.95 2.79 -15.08
CA THR A 106 1.07 3.77 -15.73
C THR A 106 1.86 4.98 -16.22
N LYS A 107 1.30 5.68 -17.22
CA LYS A 107 1.86 6.96 -17.65
C LYS A 107 2.02 7.95 -16.49
N SER A 108 1.03 8.00 -15.59
CA SER A 108 1.07 8.89 -14.42
C SER A 108 2.27 8.60 -13.51
N LEU A 109 2.55 7.32 -13.22
CA LEU A 109 3.70 6.92 -12.41
C LEU A 109 5.04 7.25 -13.10
N VAL A 110 5.14 7.00 -14.40
CA VAL A 110 6.32 7.34 -15.20
C VAL A 110 6.61 8.84 -15.17
N ASP A 111 5.57 9.67 -15.36
CA ASP A 111 5.67 11.13 -15.32
C ASP A 111 6.07 11.62 -13.92
N GLU A 112 5.52 11.05 -12.86
CA GLU A 112 5.87 11.37 -11.45
C GLU A 112 7.35 11.08 -11.18
N TYR A 113 7.84 9.91 -11.59
CA TYR A 113 9.24 9.53 -11.34
C TYR A 113 10.21 10.40 -12.13
N LYS A 114 9.89 10.73 -13.39
CA LYS A 114 10.68 11.69 -14.19
C LYS A 114 10.69 13.09 -13.57
N ALA A 115 9.53 13.57 -13.14
CA ALA A 115 9.41 14.88 -12.47
C ALA A 115 10.19 14.93 -11.14
N SER A 116 10.36 13.78 -10.47
CA SER A 116 11.16 13.66 -9.26
C SER A 116 12.69 13.64 -9.49
N GLY A 117 13.12 13.67 -10.75
CA GLY A 117 14.53 13.70 -11.16
C GLY A 117 15.15 12.33 -11.46
N LEU A 118 14.37 11.24 -11.50
CA LEU A 118 14.87 9.93 -11.92
C LEU A 118 14.96 9.83 -13.45
N ASN A 119 15.99 9.13 -13.94
CA ASN A 119 16.11 8.75 -15.35
C ASN A 119 15.30 7.47 -15.59
N VAL A 120 14.22 7.57 -16.37
CA VAL A 120 13.27 6.46 -16.59
C VAL A 120 13.10 6.15 -18.06
N ALA A 121 13.31 4.89 -18.43
CA ALA A 121 12.97 4.29 -19.71
C ALA A 121 11.76 3.36 -19.57
N THR A 122 10.88 3.36 -20.57
CA THR A 122 9.68 2.49 -20.63
C THR A 122 9.80 1.44 -21.73
N GLU A 123 10.83 1.54 -22.56
CA GLU A 123 11.14 0.60 -23.61
C GLU A 123 12.43 -0.16 -23.30
N TYR A 124 12.63 -1.29 -23.97
CA TYR A 124 13.87 -2.05 -23.83
C TYR A 124 15.11 -1.20 -24.06
N THR A 125 16.08 -1.31 -23.17
CA THR A 125 17.38 -0.65 -23.28
C THR A 125 18.47 -1.49 -22.61
N GLU A 126 19.69 -1.47 -23.17
CA GLU A 126 20.86 -2.11 -22.58
C GLU A 126 21.51 -1.28 -21.45
N ASP A 127 21.13 0.00 -21.35
CA ASP A 127 21.74 0.95 -20.42
C ASP A 127 21.12 0.95 -19.02
N ALA A 128 19.97 0.31 -18.85
CA ALA A 128 19.29 0.25 -17.54
C ALA A 128 20.16 -0.41 -16.48
N LYS A 129 20.02 0.07 -15.23
CA LYS A 129 20.72 -0.46 -14.04
C LYS A 129 19.77 -1.07 -13.01
N ALA A 130 18.47 -0.89 -13.17
CA ALA A 130 17.43 -1.54 -12.39
C ALA A 130 16.15 -1.72 -13.22
N ILE A 131 15.35 -2.70 -12.84
CA ILE A 131 14.04 -2.99 -13.44
C ILE A 131 12.99 -2.80 -12.36
N VAL A 132 11.95 -2.04 -12.69
CA VAL A 132 10.80 -1.78 -11.80
C VAL A 132 9.52 -2.18 -12.51
N VAL A 133 8.68 -2.96 -11.82
CA VAL A 133 7.31 -3.27 -12.24
C VAL A 133 6.34 -2.72 -11.19
N ALA A 134 5.35 -1.98 -11.63
CA ALA A 134 4.29 -1.45 -10.81
C ALA A 134 2.92 -1.96 -11.28
N PHE A 135 1.89 -1.79 -10.46
CA PHE A 135 0.52 -2.03 -10.91
C PHE A 135 0.20 -1.12 -12.11
N ASP A 136 -0.17 -1.74 -13.20
CA ASP A 136 -0.33 -1.08 -14.49
C ASP A 136 -1.63 -1.49 -15.20
N PRO A 137 -2.76 -0.82 -14.91
CA PRO A 137 -4.00 -1.05 -15.66
C PRO A 137 -3.93 -0.60 -17.13
N GLU A 138 -2.84 0.10 -17.53
CA GLU A 138 -2.52 0.43 -18.92
C GLU A 138 -1.65 -0.65 -19.61
N PHE A 139 -1.72 -1.88 -19.10
CA PHE A 139 -0.93 -3.03 -19.52
C PHE A 139 -1.18 -3.41 -20.98
N THR A 140 -0.10 -3.46 -21.77
CA THR A 140 -0.15 -3.80 -23.20
C THR A 140 0.79 -4.94 -23.55
N GLY A 141 0.55 -5.60 -24.67
CA GLY A 141 1.45 -6.65 -25.17
C GLY A 141 2.89 -6.15 -25.40
N GLU A 142 3.07 -4.89 -25.76
CA GLU A 142 4.39 -4.26 -25.92
C GLU A 142 5.12 -4.13 -24.58
N LYS A 143 4.44 -3.65 -23.54
CA LYS A 143 4.98 -3.59 -22.18
C LYS A 143 5.38 -4.98 -21.67
N VAL A 144 4.54 -6.00 -21.91
CA VAL A 144 4.86 -7.40 -21.59
C VAL A 144 6.13 -7.87 -22.30
N TYR A 145 6.23 -7.61 -23.60
CA TYR A 145 7.39 -8.00 -24.40
C TYR A 145 8.66 -7.32 -23.90
N ASN A 146 8.64 -6.01 -23.69
CA ASN A 146 9.79 -5.23 -23.24
C ASN A 146 10.25 -5.68 -21.84
N THR A 147 9.32 -5.83 -20.88
CA THR A 147 9.65 -6.29 -19.51
C THR A 147 10.22 -7.71 -19.52
N SER A 148 9.61 -8.62 -20.27
CA SER A 148 10.13 -9.99 -20.40
C SER A 148 11.54 -10.01 -21.00
N LYS A 149 11.80 -9.17 -22.01
CA LYS A 149 13.12 -9.03 -22.63
C LYS A 149 14.15 -8.46 -21.66
N MET A 150 13.79 -7.41 -20.89
CA MET A 150 14.63 -6.85 -19.82
C MET A 150 15.02 -7.93 -18.80
N LEU A 151 14.03 -8.65 -18.26
CA LEU A 151 14.25 -9.68 -17.22
C LEU A 151 15.03 -10.89 -17.75
N THR A 152 14.90 -11.23 -19.03
CA THR A 152 15.59 -12.39 -19.63
C THR A 152 17.05 -12.10 -19.95
N LEU A 153 17.33 -10.93 -20.52
CA LEU A 153 18.65 -10.61 -21.06
C LEU A 153 19.59 -9.93 -20.05
N HIS A 154 19.03 -9.42 -18.93
CA HIS A 154 19.81 -8.70 -17.93
C HIS A 154 19.68 -9.33 -16.55
N ASP A 155 20.79 -9.32 -15.82
CA ASP A 155 20.85 -9.70 -14.39
C ASP A 155 20.96 -8.42 -13.53
N LEU A 156 19.87 -7.68 -13.46
CA LEU A 156 19.77 -6.40 -12.78
C LEU A 156 18.90 -6.52 -11.52
N PRO A 157 19.04 -5.62 -10.55
CA PRO A 157 18.07 -5.47 -9.47
C PRO A 157 16.65 -5.35 -10.02
N TYR A 158 15.77 -6.25 -9.59
CA TYR A 158 14.37 -6.29 -10.01
C TYR A 158 13.47 -5.99 -8.83
N TYR A 159 12.74 -4.89 -8.91
CA TYR A 159 11.82 -4.40 -7.88
C TYR A 159 10.39 -4.41 -8.38
N ALA A 160 9.45 -4.54 -7.45
CA ALA A 160 8.03 -4.35 -7.71
C ALA A 160 7.37 -3.54 -6.58
N THR A 161 6.36 -2.74 -6.93
CA THR A 161 5.71 -1.87 -5.95
C THR A 161 4.98 -2.63 -4.87
N ASN A 162 4.31 -3.74 -5.21
CA ASN A 162 3.48 -4.48 -4.26
C ASN A 162 3.22 -5.93 -4.73
N PRO A 163 2.96 -6.86 -3.80
CA PRO A 163 2.69 -8.26 -4.11
C PRO A 163 1.20 -8.57 -4.32
N ASP A 164 0.30 -7.59 -4.29
CA ASP A 164 -1.14 -7.82 -4.37
C ASP A 164 -1.51 -8.59 -5.64
N TRP A 165 -2.35 -9.61 -5.49
CA TRP A 165 -2.80 -10.45 -6.59
C TRP A 165 -3.84 -9.78 -7.45
N VAL A 166 -4.75 -9.03 -6.81
CA VAL A 166 -5.91 -8.43 -7.46
C VAL A 166 -6.15 -7.00 -6.97
N CYS A 167 -6.65 -6.17 -7.89
CA CYS A 167 -7.16 -4.83 -7.58
C CYS A 167 -8.69 -4.86 -7.70
N PRO A 168 -9.44 -4.43 -6.67
CA PRO A 168 -10.90 -4.34 -6.75
C PRO A 168 -11.33 -3.24 -7.72
N VAL A 169 -12.33 -3.56 -8.54
CA VAL A 169 -13.00 -2.65 -9.47
C VAL A 169 -14.51 -2.86 -9.40
N GLU A 170 -15.30 -2.01 -10.05
CA GLU A 170 -16.77 -2.03 -9.97
C GLU A 170 -17.40 -3.39 -10.31
N PHE A 171 -16.86 -4.11 -11.29
CA PHE A 171 -17.40 -5.42 -11.73
C PHE A 171 -16.73 -6.63 -11.04
N GLY A 172 -15.83 -6.42 -10.07
CA GLY A 172 -15.08 -7.50 -9.40
C GLY A 172 -13.61 -7.17 -9.24
N TYR A 173 -12.72 -7.96 -9.86
CA TYR A 173 -11.28 -7.83 -9.71
C TYR A 173 -10.55 -7.83 -11.04
N ILE A 174 -9.43 -7.11 -11.10
CA ILE A 174 -8.44 -7.20 -12.18
C ILE A 174 -7.09 -7.62 -11.61
N PRO A 175 -6.18 -8.24 -12.42
CA PRO A 175 -4.82 -8.58 -11.97
C PRO A 175 -4.06 -7.35 -11.49
N ASP A 176 -3.46 -7.42 -10.30
CA ASP A 176 -2.58 -6.39 -9.74
C ASP A 176 -1.09 -6.73 -9.98
N CYS A 177 -0.19 -5.95 -9.44
CA CYS A 177 1.25 -6.03 -9.63
C CYS A 177 1.83 -7.42 -9.32
N GLY A 178 1.37 -8.07 -8.23
CA GLY A 178 1.79 -9.43 -7.88
C GLY A 178 1.45 -10.44 -8.97
N SER A 179 0.25 -10.37 -9.57
CA SER A 179 -0.16 -11.22 -10.69
C SER A 179 0.69 -10.97 -11.93
N MET A 180 1.01 -9.70 -12.23
CA MET A 180 1.92 -9.36 -13.34
C MET A 180 3.31 -9.93 -13.11
N CYS A 181 3.87 -9.76 -11.91
CA CYS A 181 5.17 -10.32 -11.53
C CYS A 181 5.18 -11.85 -11.58
N GLN A 182 4.08 -12.51 -11.18
CA GLN A 182 3.96 -13.97 -11.28
C GLN A 182 4.00 -14.44 -12.74
N SER A 183 3.38 -13.71 -13.68
CA SER A 183 3.46 -14.05 -15.10
C SER A 183 4.89 -13.93 -15.63
N TYR A 184 5.63 -12.89 -15.23
CA TYR A 184 7.04 -12.73 -15.57
C TYR A 184 7.92 -13.80 -14.93
N GLN A 185 7.67 -14.17 -13.68
CA GLN A 185 8.40 -15.25 -13.01
C GLN A 185 8.25 -16.57 -13.77
N ARG A 186 7.04 -16.88 -14.25
CA ARG A 186 6.79 -18.10 -15.05
C ARG A 186 7.55 -18.07 -16.39
N ALA A 187 7.68 -16.91 -17.02
CA ALA A 187 8.37 -16.77 -18.30
C ALA A 187 9.90 -16.68 -18.18
N THR A 188 10.41 -16.05 -17.13
CA THR A 188 11.85 -15.68 -17.04
C THR A 188 12.59 -16.31 -15.86
N GLY A 189 11.88 -16.92 -14.90
CA GLY A 189 12.45 -17.42 -13.65
C GLY A 189 12.84 -16.33 -12.64
N LYS A 190 12.67 -15.03 -12.96
CA LYS A 190 13.08 -13.92 -12.09
C LYS A 190 11.94 -13.54 -11.14
N THR A 191 12.32 -13.23 -9.89
CA THR A 191 11.40 -12.80 -8.82
C THR A 191 11.78 -11.41 -8.35
N PRO A 192 10.83 -10.46 -8.20
CA PRO A 192 11.14 -9.12 -7.72
C PRO A 192 11.35 -9.07 -6.20
N ILE A 193 11.99 -7.99 -5.76
CA ILE A 193 11.92 -7.51 -4.38
C ILE A 193 10.72 -6.58 -4.29
N PHE A 194 9.69 -6.97 -3.55
CA PHE A 194 8.51 -6.14 -3.30
C PHE A 194 8.82 -5.08 -2.23
N ILE A 195 8.34 -3.84 -2.44
CA ILE A 195 8.64 -2.69 -1.56
C ILE A 195 7.44 -2.31 -0.69
N GLY A 196 6.22 -2.41 -1.20
CA GLY A 196 4.99 -2.15 -0.48
C GLY A 196 4.66 -3.19 0.59
N LYS A 197 3.50 -3.04 1.25
CA LYS A 197 2.98 -4.05 2.20
C LYS A 197 3.06 -5.45 1.59
N PRO A 198 3.48 -6.50 2.29
CA PRO A 198 3.67 -6.62 3.72
C PRO A 198 5.03 -6.14 4.26
N GLN A 199 5.89 -5.49 3.44
CA GLN A 199 7.12 -4.95 3.96
C GLN A 199 6.84 -3.79 4.93
N PRO A 200 7.59 -3.67 6.04
CA PRO A 200 7.35 -2.64 7.05
C PRO A 200 7.85 -1.25 6.64
N THR A 201 8.51 -1.13 5.51
CA THR A 201 9.21 0.08 5.06
C THR A 201 8.33 1.32 5.11
N MET A 202 7.10 1.25 4.57
CA MET A 202 6.18 2.39 4.59
C MET A 202 5.83 2.83 6.01
N ILE A 203 5.65 1.88 6.93
CA ILE A 203 5.32 2.15 8.34
C ILE A 203 6.49 2.84 9.02
N TYR A 204 7.73 2.33 8.83
CA TYR A 204 8.94 2.93 9.40
C TYR A 204 9.15 4.37 8.92
N GLU A 205 8.96 4.64 7.63
CA GLU A 205 9.11 5.98 7.07
C GLU A 205 8.07 6.95 7.62
N VAL A 206 6.82 6.52 7.77
CA VAL A 206 5.76 7.35 8.36
C VAL A 206 6.01 7.58 9.85
N MET A 207 6.39 6.55 10.63
CA MET A 207 6.77 6.72 12.03
C MET A 207 7.92 7.71 12.18
N LYS A 208 8.96 7.60 11.36
CA LYS A 208 10.09 8.52 11.34
C LYS A 208 9.67 9.96 11.00
N LYS A 209 8.81 10.13 9.99
CA LYS A 209 8.28 11.45 9.58
C LYS A 209 7.58 12.17 10.73
N PHE A 210 6.84 11.44 11.56
CA PHE A 210 6.03 12.02 12.63
C PHE A 210 6.64 11.84 14.03
N GLY A 211 7.79 11.20 14.15
CA GLY A 211 8.45 10.97 15.44
C GLY A 211 7.68 10.03 16.37
N ALA A 212 6.87 9.11 15.81
CA ALA A 212 6.06 8.17 16.56
C ALA A 212 6.83 6.88 16.85
N THR A 213 6.53 6.25 18.00
CA THR A 213 7.09 4.94 18.37
C THR A 213 6.16 3.81 17.91
N PRO A 214 6.64 2.55 17.88
CA PRO A 214 5.77 1.40 17.60
C PRO A 214 4.58 1.28 18.56
N GLU A 215 4.77 1.58 19.84
CA GLU A 215 3.72 1.52 20.86
C GLU A 215 2.62 2.56 20.62
N GLU A 216 2.97 3.71 20.06
CA GLU A 216 2.07 4.80 19.73
C GLU A 216 1.39 4.62 18.36
N THR A 217 1.81 3.63 17.57
CA THR A 217 1.35 3.40 16.19
C THR A 217 0.39 2.22 16.12
N VAL A 218 -0.57 2.30 15.20
CA VAL A 218 -1.47 1.20 14.84
C VAL A 218 -1.71 1.17 13.34
N VAL A 219 -1.72 -0.03 12.75
CA VAL A 219 -2.12 -0.26 11.35
C VAL A 219 -3.54 -0.82 11.34
N ILE A 220 -4.39 -0.25 10.48
CA ILE A 220 -5.77 -0.68 10.29
C ILE A 220 -5.95 -1.04 8.81
N GLY A 221 -6.40 -2.26 8.53
CA GLY A 221 -6.61 -2.74 7.18
C GLY A 221 -7.55 -3.93 7.11
N ASP A 222 -7.89 -4.33 5.90
CA ASP A 222 -8.82 -5.43 5.62
C ASP A 222 -8.15 -6.68 5.04
N ARG A 223 -6.80 -6.69 4.89
CA ARG A 223 -6.05 -7.83 4.35
C ARG A 223 -5.02 -8.35 5.33
N CYS A 224 -5.12 -9.64 5.69
CA CYS A 224 -4.16 -10.26 6.61
C CYS A 224 -2.75 -10.33 6.00
N TYR A 225 -2.63 -10.73 4.73
CA TYR A 225 -1.34 -10.99 4.08
C TYR A 225 -0.56 -9.71 3.68
N THR A 226 -1.19 -8.54 3.67
CA THR A 226 -0.52 -7.25 3.40
C THR A 226 -0.58 -6.30 4.57
N ASP A 227 -1.76 -5.81 4.97
CA ASP A 227 -1.91 -4.77 6.00
C ASP A 227 -1.46 -5.24 7.36
N ILE A 228 -2.07 -6.35 7.80
CA ILE A 228 -1.80 -6.92 9.12
C ILE A 228 -0.35 -7.41 9.18
N ALA A 229 0.09 -8.12 8.15
CA ALA A 229 1.46 -8.60 8.06
C ALA A 229 2.46 -7.45 8.09
N SER A 230 2.19 -6.31 7.41
CA SER A 230 3.09 -5.16 7.43
C SER A 230 3.20 -4.52 8.82
N GLY A 231 2.06 -4.37 9.53
CA GLY A 231 2.04 -3.85 10.89
C GLY A 231 2.79 -4.75 11.87
N ASN A 232 2.54 -6.05 11.81
CA ASN A 232 3.23 -7.02 12.65
C ASN A 232 4.74 -7.09 12.35
N ASN A 233 5.13 -7.00 11.06
CA ASN A 233 6.54 -6.93 10.66
C ASN A 233 7.21 -5.62 11.15
N ALA A 234 6.45 -4.54 11.30
CA ALA A 234 6.93 -3.29 11.88
C ALA A 234 6.92 -3.28 13.42
N GLY A 235 6.37 -4.30 14.07
CA GLY A 235 6.25 -4.37 15.52
C GLY A 235 5.19 -3.44 16.11
N VAL A 236 4.18 -3.05 15.33
CA VAL A 236 3.08 -2.18 15.78
C VAL A 236 1.78 -3.00 15.97
N ASP A 237 0.84 -2.45 16.74
CA ASP A 237 -0.48 -3.05 16.85
C ASP A 237 -1.22 -3.02 15.51
N THR A 238 -2.04 -4.04 15.27
CA THR A 238 -2.82 -4.18 14.04
C THR A 238 -4.31 -4.38 14.33
N VAL A 239 -5.15 -3.75 13.55
CA VAL A 239 -6.60 -3.93 13.56
C VAL A 239 -7.03 -4.44 12.19
N CYS A 240 -7.53 -5.66 12.14
CA CYS A 240 -8.19 -6.18 10.95
C CYS A 240 -9.67 -5.78 10.99
N VAL A 241 -10.20 -5.31 9.84
CA VAL A 241 -11.63 -5.00 9.70
C VAL A 241 -12.28 -5.93 8.68
N LEU A 242 -13.50 -6.39 8.97
CA LEU A 242 -14.28 -7.29 8.10
C LEU A 242 -15.13 -6.54 7.06
N SER A 243 -14.86 -5.26 6.85
CA SER A 243 -15.59 -4.42 5.89
C SER A 243 -15.09 -4.54 4.45
N GLY A 244 -13.98 -5.21 4.22
CA GLY A 244 -13.32 -5.32 2.92
C GLY A 244 -13.20 -6.76 2.40
N GLU A 245 -11.97 -7.13 2.00
CA GLU A 245 -11.70 -8.38 1.28
C GLU A 245 -11.70 -9.62 2.19
N VAL A 246 -11.10 -9.50 3.39
CA VAL A 246 -10.89 -10.65 4.26
C VAL A 246 -12.20 -11.19 4.83
N THR A 247 -12.31 -12.50 4.88
CA THR A 247 -13.41 -13.21 5.54
C THR A 247 -13.03 -13.57 6.99
N LEU A 248 -14.04 -13.79 7.84
CA LEU A 248 -13.81 -14.25 9.22
C LEU A 248 -13.08 -15.62 9.27
N GLU A 249 -13.31 -16.48 8.28
CA GLU A 249 -12.64 -17.77 8.17
C GLU A 249 -11.14 -17.60 7.90
N GLU A 250 -10.76 -16.71 7.01
CA GLU A 250 -9.36 -16.39 6.71
C GLU A 250 -8.66 -15.77 7.93
N VAL A 251 -9.31 -14.83 8.65
CA VAL A 251 -8.74 -14.27 9.89
C VAL A 251 -8.53 -15.35 10.94
N ASN A 252 -9.48 -16.28 11.09
CA ASN A 252 -9.35 -17.39 12.03
C ASN A 252 -8.24 -18.38 11.66
N ALA A 253 -7.97 -18.54 10.37
CA ALA A 253 -6.89 -19.40 9.86
C ALA A 253 -5.52 -18.70 9.87
N ALA A 254 -5.47 -17.37 9.98
CA ALA A 254 -4.25 -16.57 9.93
C ALA A 254 -3.29 -16.93 11.08
N GLN A 255 -2.00 -17.03 10.75
CA GLN A 255 -0.94 -17.39 11.68
C GLN A 255 0.26 -16.45 11.55
N GLY A 256 1.12 -16.45 12.58
CA GLY A 256 2.34 -15.65 12.56
C GLY A 256 2.06 -14.16 12.33
N VAL A 257 2.74 -13.58 11.35
CA VAL A 257 2.62 -12.14 11.05
C VAL A 257 1.28 -11.73 10.43
N GLU A 258 0.50 -12.66 9.93
CA GLU A 258 -0.82 -12.38 9.35
C GLU A 258 -1.94 -12.32 10.40
N ARG A 259 -1.67 -12.72 11.65
CA ARG A 259 -2.66 -12.73 12.73
C ARG A 259 -2.80 -11.31 13.31
N PRO A 260 -3.99 -10.70 13.26
CA PRO A 260 -4.18 -9.35 13.80
C PRO A 260 -4.12 -9.30 15.32
N THR A 261 -3.71 -8.14 15.85
CA THR A 261 -3.81 -7.86 17.29
C THR A 261 -5.27 -7.74 17.73
N PHE A 262 -6.09 -7.07 16.91
CA PHE A 262 -7.53 -6.88 17.14
C PHE A 262 -8.31 -7.15 15.87
N LEU A 263 -9.52 -7.68 16.02
CA LEU A 263 -10.49 -7.85 14.95
C LEU A 263 -11.74 -7.02 15.23
N LEU A 264 -12.18 -6.23 14.25
CA LEU A 264 -13.41 -5.44 14.30
C LEU A 264 -14.25 -5.71 13.04
N ASN A 265 -15.57 -5.52 13.12
CA ASN A 265 -16.37 -5.58 11.90
C ASN A 265 -16.12 -4.36 11.00
N HIS A 266 -15.84 -3.20 11.61
CA HIS A 266 -15.74 -1.94 10.89
C HIS A 266 -14.93 -0.90 11.68
N VAL A 267 -14.26 0.02 10.98
CA VAL A 267 -13.48 1.12 11.61
C VAL A 267 -14.32 1.99 12.56
N LYS A 268 -15.64 2.13 12.32
CA LYS A 268 -16.54 2.86 13.22
C LYS A 268 -16.64 2.30 14.64
N GLU A 269 -16.16 1.08 14.86
CA GLU A 269 -16.14 0.47 16.20
C GLU A 269 -14.95 0.96 17.03
N ILE A 270 -13.95 1.60 16.43
CA ILE A 270 -12.81 2.19 17.14
C ILE A 270 -13.32 3.33 18.04
N ARG A 271 -13.02 3.27 19.32
CA ARG A 271 -13.38 4.27 20.32
C ARG A 271 -12.12 4.90 20.90
N LEU A 272 -11.99 6.20 20.72
CA LEU A 272 -10.86 7.02 21.14
C LEU A 272 -11.26 7.98 22.28
#